data_a1c81472a65657642563b5f40ffd9521
#
_entry.id   a1c81472a65657642563b5f40ffd9521
#
_cell.length_a   1.000
_cell.length_b   1.000
_cell.length_c   1.000
_cell.angle_alpha   90.00
_cell.angle_beta   90.00
_cell.angle_gamma   90.00
#
_symmetry.space_group_name_H-M   'P 1'
#
loop_
_entity.id
_entity.type
_entity.pdbx_description
1 polymer ?
#
loop_
_entity_poly.entity_id
_entity_poly.type
_entity_poly.pdbx_seq_one_letter_code
_entity_poly.pdbx_strand_id
1 'polypeptide(L)'
;KKTENLILCSGKVYYDLLEAREGIRNSKSTIIRVEQFYPFDKAKFQEVVAPYAKAKRIVWCQEEPYNMGAWNFLFPIFEEMLGRRPYFAGRTATASPATGSLTLHKIEQAALVADALDQTQTSHT
;
A
#
# COMPACT_ATOMS: atom_id res chain seq x y z
N LYS A 1 -1.43 -20.95 0.61
CA LYS A 1 -0.48 -20.19 1.41
C LYS A 1 -1.16 -19.00 2.04
N LYS A 2 -0.98 -18.84 3.33
CA LYS A 2 -1.66 -17.80 4.09
C LYS A 2 -1.03 -16.43 3.87
N THR A 3 -1.87 -15.44 3.60
CA THR A 3 -1.42 -14.07 3.46
C THR A 3 -1.25 -13.43 4.84
N GLU A 4 -0.07 -12.89 5.10
CA GLU A 4 0.19 -12.18 6.34
C GLU A 4 0.30 -10.68 6.13
N ASN A 5 0.54 -10.25 4.91
CA ASN A 5 0.72 -8.84 4.58
C ASN A 5 -0.13 -8.53 3.36
N LEU A 6 -1.19 -7.77 3.54
CA LEU A 6 -2.06 -7.37 2.44
C LEU A 6 -1.70 -5.96 2.02
N ILE A 7 -1.27 -5.80 0.77
CA ILE A 7 -0.84 -4.52 0.24
C ILE A 7 -1.87 -4.04 -0.76
N LEU A 8 -2.45 -2.88 -0.47
CA LEU A 8 -3.38 -2.20 -1.37
C LEU A 8 -2.62 -1.05 -2.00
N CYS A 9 -2.77 -0.87 -3.30
CA CYS A 9 -2.03 0.17 -4.01
C CYS A 9 -2.81 0.63 -5.22
N SER A 10 -2.27 1.64 -5.87
CA SER A 10 -2.87 2.21 -7.07
C SER A 10 -1.74 2.71 -7.97
N GLY A 11 -1.96 2.60 -9.28
CA GLY A 11 -1.02 3.12 -10.24
C GLY A 11 0.17 2.20 -10.49
N LYS A 12 1.23 2.78 -11.02
CA LYS A 12 2.35 1.96 -11.50
C LYS A 12 3.23 1.38 -10.41
N VAL A 13 3.07 1.84 -9.16
CA VAL A 13 3.80 1.24 -8.05
C VAL A 13 3.46 -0.24 -7.92
N TYR A 14 2.31 -0.63 -8.42
CA TYR A 14 1.89 -2.03 -8.45
C TYR A 14 2.97 -2.92 -9.08
N TYR A 15 3.56 -2.47 -10.18
CA TYR A 15 4.58 -3.28 -10.87
C TYR A 15 5.89 -3.32 -10.09
N ASP A 16 6.24 -2.23 -9.43
CA ASP A 16 7.43 -2.22 -8.58
C ASP A 16 7.27 -3.19 -7.42
N LEU A 17 6.06 -3.25 -6.86
CA LEU A 17 5.77 -4.16 -5.76
C LEU A 17 5.84 -5.62 -6.22
N LEU A 18 5.29 -5.91 -7.41
CA LEU A 18 5.34 -7.27 -7.93
C LEU A 18 6.77 -7.73 -8.14
N GLU A 19 7.58 -6.86 -8.74
CA GLU A 19 8.96 -7.21 -9.03
C GLU A 19 9.75 -7.44 -7.75
N ALA A 20 9.59 -6.54 -6.79
CA ALA A 20 10.31 -6.65 -5.53
C ALA A 20 9.88 -7.88 -4.74
N ARG A 21 8.58 -8.22 -4.79
CA ARG A 21 8.08 -9.39 -4.09
C ARG A 21 8.71 -10.67 -4.60
N GLU A 22 8.97 -10.74 -5.91
CA GLU A 22 9.57 -11.93 -6.48
C GLU A 22 10.98 -12.18 -5.95
N GLY A 23 11.64 -11.13 -5.47
CA GLY A 23 12.96 -11.27 -4.89
C GLY A 23 12.94 -11.68 -3.43
N ILE A 24 11.77 -11.78 -2.83
CA ILE A 24 11.65 -12.13 -1.42
C ILE A 24 11.29 -13.60 -1.29
N ARG A 25 12.16 -14.34 -0.61
CA ARG A 25 11.93 -15.75 -0.40
C ARG A 25 10.79 -15.95 0.59
N ASN A 26 9.86 -16.82 0.26
CA ASN A 26 8.72 -17.16 1.11
C ASN A 26 7.89 -15.94 1.45
N SER A 27 7.68 -15.07 0.47
CA SER A 27 6.86 -13.90 0.68
C SER A 27 5.42 -14.31 0.97
N LYS A 28 4.83 -13.70 2.00
CA LYS A 28 3.43 -13.91 2.36
C LYS A 28 2.62 -12.65 2.11
N SER A 29 3.04 -11.88 1.12
CA SER A 29 2.36 -10.65 0.75
C SER A 29 1.44 -10.88 -0.44
N THR A 30 0.24 -10.35 -0.34
CA THR A 30 -0.71 -10.30 -1.46
C THR A 30 -0.89 -8.85 -1.85
N ILE A 31 -0.83 -8.56 -3.14
CA ILE A 31 -0.89 -7.20 -3.65
C ILE A 31 -2.18 -7.03 -4.44
N ILE A 32 -2.98 -6.05 -4.06
CA ILE A 32 -4.25 -5.74 -4.73
C ILE A 32 -4.19 -4.32 -5.24
N ARG A 33 -4.48 -4.15 -6.52
CA ARG A 33 -4.47 -2.85 -7.18
C ARG A 33 -5.87 -2.27 -7.16
N VAL A 34 -6.03 -1.07 -6.61
CA VAL A 34 -7.30 -0.35 -6.56
C VAL A 34 -7.25 0.73 -7.62
N GLU A 35 -8.13 0.65 -8.61
CA GLU A 35 -8.05 1.55 -9.74
C GLU A 35 -9.17 2.57 -9.83
N GLN A 36 -10.33 2.27 -9.26
CA GLN A 36 -11.46 3.18 -9.37
C GLN A 36 -11.81 3.76 -8.01
N PHE A 37 -11.70 5.09 -7.90
CA PHE A 37 -11.97 5.77 -6.65
C PHE A 37 -13.31 6.51 -6.65
N TYR A 38 -13.77 6.91 -7.81
CA TYR A 38 -15.00 7.72 -7.94
C TYR A 38 -15.87 7.16 -9.05
N PRO A 39 -17.01 6.55 -8.74
CA PRO A 39 -17.42 6.18 -7.40
C PRO A 39 -16.64 4.97 -6.92
N PHE A 40 -16.40 4.92 -5.63
CA PHE A 40 -15.70 3.77 -5.07
C PHE A 40 -16.70 2.65 -4.82
N ASP A 41 -16.44 1.49 -5.39
CA ASP A 41 -17.35 0.36 -5.29
C ASP A 41 -17.01 -0.45 -4.03
N LYS A 42 -17.69 -0.12 -2.93
CA LYS A 42 -17.43 -0.75 -1.66
C LYS A 42 -17.75 -2.24 -1.67
N ALA A 43 -18.82 -2.64 -2.36
CA ALA A 43 -19.19 -4.04 -2.41
C ALA A 43 -18.15 -4.86 -3.12
N LYS A 44 -17.64 -4.36 -4.24
CA LYS A 44 -16.61 -5.06 -4.98
C LYS A 44 -15.32 -5.14 -4.17
N PHE A 45 -14.95 -4.05 -3.51
CA PHE A 45 -13.76 -4.03 -2.69
C PHE A 45 -13.86 -5.05 -1.55
N GLN A 46 -15.02 -5.08 -0.88
CA GLN A 46 -15.24 -6.02 0.21
C GLN A 46 -15.08 -7.45 -0.26
N GLU A 47 -15.63 -7.74 -1.43
CA GLU A 47 -15.54 -9.08 -1.99
C GLU A 47 -14.08 -9.47 -2.26
N VAL A 48 -13.31 -8.53 -2.80
CA VAL A 48 -11.93 -8.81 -3.17
C VAL A 48 -11.04 -9.01 -1.95
N VAL A 49 -11.25 -8.22 -0.90
CA VAL A 49 -10.36 -8.27 0.27
C VAL A 49 -10.79 -9.28 1.32
N ALA A 50 -12.02 -9.78 1.24
CA ALA A 50 -12.55 -10.68 2.27
C ALA A 50 -11.63 -11.87 2.56
N PRO A 51 -11.04 -12.53 1.55
CA PRO A 51 -10.15 -13.65 1.85
C PRO A 51 -8.91 -13.28 2.67
N TYR A 52 -8.58 -12.00 2.71
CA TYR A 52 -7.33 -11.54 3.34
C TYR A 52 -7.58 -10.67 4.57
N ALA A 53 -8.82 -10.62 5.05
CA ALA A 53 -9.20 -9.67 6.11
C ALA A 53 -8.44 -9.92 7.41
N LYS A 54 -7.94 -11.13 7.62
CA LYS A 54 -7.22 -11.47 8.85
C LYS A 54 -5.72 -11.39 8.69
N ALA A 55 -5.22 -10.76 7.63
CA ALA A 55 -3.79 -10.57 7.46
C ALA A 55 -3.23 -9.81 8.66
N LYS A 56 -2.02 -10.15 9.06
CA LYS A 56 -1.39 -9.50 10.22
C LYS A 56 -1.17 -8.02 9.98
N ARG A 57 -0.91 -7.65 8.73
CA ARG A 57 -0.61 -6.29 8.36
C ARG A 57 -1.38 -5.94 7.09
N ILE A 58 -2.00 -4.77 7.09
CA ILE A 58 -2.68 -4.25 5.90
C ILE A 58 -2.04 -2.91 5.59
N VAL A 59 -1.62 -2.73 4.36
CA VAL A 59 -0.82 -1.58 3.92
C VAL A 59 -1.50 -0.90 2.76
N TRP A 60 -1.52 0.43 2.77
CA TRP A 60 -1.79 1.21 1.57
C TRP A 60 -0.46 1.77 1.08
N CYS A 61 -0.10 1.45 -0.15
CA CYS A 61 1.17 1.88 -0.73
C CYS A 61 0.91 2.82 -1.89
N GLN A 62 1.50 4.00 -1.86
CA GLN A 62 1.38 4.96 -2.95
C GLN A 62 2.71 5.67 -3.16
N GLU A 63 2.91 6.21 -4.36
CA GLU A 63 4.14 6.93 -4.66
C GLU A 63 4.13 8.35 -4.11
N GLU A 64 2.95 8.93 -4.01
CA GLU A 64 2.81 10.30 -3.54
C GLU A 64 3.01 10.37 -2.03
N PRO A 65 3.38 11.55 -1.49
CA PRO A 65 3.41 11.73 -0.05
C PRO A 65 2.02 11.49 0.57
N TYR A 66 1.99 11.24 1.87
CA TYR A 66 0.74 10.84 2.51
C TYR A 66 -0.35 11.93 2.45
N ASN A 67 0.05 13.19 2.29
CA ASN A 67 -0.95 14.27 2.19
C ASN A 67 -1.42 14.50 0.75
N MET A 68 -1.03 13.64 -0.17
CA MET A 68 -1.43 13.72 -1.57
C MET A 68 -1.89 12.34 -2.03
N GLY A 69 -2.37 12.28 -3.28
CA GLY A 69 -2.84 11.01 -3.81
C GLY A 69 -4.15 10.59 -3.18
N ALA A 70 -4.40 9.30 -3.19
CA ALA A 70 -5.71 8.77 -2.80
C ALA A 70 -5.84 8.47 -1.30
N TRP A 71 -4.75 8.54 -0.54
CA TRP A 71 -4.76 8.11 0.86
C TRP A 71 -5.79 8.86 1.70
N ASN A 72 -5.83 10.19 1.56
CA ASN A 72 -6.74 10.98 2.39
C ASN A 72 -8.21 10.67 2.10
N PHE A 73 -8.51 10.28 0.87
CA PHE A 73 -9.86 9.88 0.51
C PHE A 73 -10.15 8.46 0.99
N LEU A 74 -9.19 7.57 0.86
CA LEU A 74 -9.43 6.15 1.05
C LEU A 74 -9.29 5.67 2.48
N PHE A 75 -8.43 6.30 3.30
CA PHE A 75 -8.17 5.70 4.61
C PHE A 75 -9.41 5.64 5.50
N PRO A 76 -10.31 6.64 5.49
CA PRO A 76 -11.52 6.49 6.31
C PRO A 76 -12.41 5.35 5.81
N ILE A 77 -12.46 5.15 4.50
CA ILE A 77 -13.25 4.08 3.91
C ILE A 77 -12.66 2.72 4.29
N PHE A 78 -11.35 2.58 4.18
CA PHE A 78 -10.69 1.34 4.54
C PHE A 78 -10.84 1.06 6.03
N GLU A 79 -10.70 2.09 6.86
CA GLU A 79 -10.82 1.92 8.30
C GLU A 79 -12.22 1.42 8.66
N GLU A 80 -13.24 1.97 8.02
CA GLU A 80 -14.61 1.54 8.24
C GLU A 80 -14.83 0.10 7.77
N MET A 81 -14.34 -0.21 6.58
CA MET A 81 -14.62 -1.50 5.96
C MET A 81 -13.79 -2.64 6.53
N LEU A 82 -12.55 -2.34 6.91
CA LEU A 82 -11.63 -3.37 7.39
C LEU A 82 -11.59 -3.47 8.91
N GLY A 83 -12.18 -2.49 9.60
CA GLY A 83 -12.17 -2.47 11.05
C GLY A 83 -10.85 -2.08 11.65
N ARG A 84 -9.91 -1.62 10.85
CA ARG A 84 -8.62 -1.15 11.34
C ARG A 84 -7.98 -0.26 10.30
N ARG A 85 -7.09 0.63 10.76
CA ARG A 85 -6.41 1.56 9.87
C ARG A 85 -5.26 0.87 9.16
N PRO A 86 -5.18 0.93 7.83
CA PRO A 86 -4.02 0.39 7.13
C PRO A 86 -2.76 1.19 7.46
N TYR A 87 -1.64 0.52 7.41
CA TYR A 87 -0.34 1.17 7.51
C TYR A 87 -0.05 1.89 6.18
N PHE A 88 0.47 3.10 6.28
CA PHE A 88 0.80 3.88 5.09
C PHE A 88 2.26 3.63 4.69
N ALA A 89 2.49 3.22 3.45
CA ALA A 89 3.82 3.10 2.88
C ALA A 89 3.91 4.05 1.69
N GLY A 90 4.69 5.09 1.82
CA GLY A 90 4.83 6.11 0.79
C GLY A 90 5.84 7.15 1.23
N ARG A 91 5.90 8.23 0.48
CA ARG A 91 6.81 9.31 0.82
C ARG A 91 6.23 10.13 1.95
N THR A 92 7.12 10.68 2.78
CA THR A 92 6.66 11.58 3.83
C THR A 92 6.22 12.91 3.21
N ALA A 93 5.25 13.55 3.87
CA ALA A 93 4.87 14.90 3.46
C ALA A 93 6.05 15.82 3.67
N THR A 94 6.31 16.66 2.67
CA THR A 94 7.46 17.55 2.73
C THR A 94 7.08 18.88 2.10
N ALA A 95 7.68 19.94 2.61
CA ALA A 95 7.50 21.26 2.04
C ALA A 95 8.26 21.41 0.72
N SER A 96 9.27 20.60 0.50
CA SER A 96 10.03 20.63 -0.73
C SER A 96 9.32 19.74 -1.75
N PRO A 97 8.79 20.32 -2.82
CA PRO A 97 7.96 19.53 -3.73
C PRO A 97 8.75 18.63 -4.67
N ALA A 98 10.03 18.90 -4.83
CA ALA A 98 10.80 18.16 -5.83
C ALA A 98 12.06 17.62 -5.23
N THR A 99 12.31 16.35 -5.45
CA THR A 99 13.63 15.83 -5.25
C THR A 99 14.42 16.27 -6.48
N GLY A 100 15.51 16.97 -6.27
CA GLY A 100 16.26 17.50 -7.38
C GLY A 100 17.06 16.47 -8.13
N SER A 101 16.92 15.20 -7.79
CA SER A 101 17.81 14.20 -8.33
C SER A 101 17.05 12.91 -8.63
N LEU A 102 17.31 12.35 -9.80
CA LEU A 102 16.75 11.07 -10.18
C LEU A 102 17.21 9.96 -9.24
N THR A 103 18.46 10.07 -8.78
CA THR A 103 18.99 9.07 -7.85
C THR A 103 18.23 9.08 -6.54
N LEU A 104 17.94 10.27 -6.00
CA LEU A 104 17.17 10.36 -4.77
C LEU A 104 15.76 9.83 -4.97
N HIS A 105 15.16 10.12 -6.12
CA HIS A 105 13.84 9.60 -6.43
C HIS A 105 13.84 8.07 -6.41
N LYS A 106 14.86 7.46 -6.99
CA LYS A 106 14.95 6.01 -7.03
C LYS A 106 15.15 5.41 -5.64
N ILE A 107 15.94 6.09 -4.80
CA ILE A 107 16.15 5.63 -3.43
C ILE A 107 14.84 5.68 -2.64
N GLU A 108 14.09 6.76 -2.78
CA GLU A 108 12.83 6.90 -2.09
C GLU A 108 11.81 5.88 -2.58
N GLN A 109 11.81 5.63 -3.89
CA GLN A 109 10.90 4.64 -4.46
C GLN A 109 11.20 3.25 -3.91
N ALA A 110 12.46 2.88 -3.89
CA ALA A 110 12.86 1.58 -3.36
C ALA A 110 12.50 1.46 -1.88
N ALA A 111 12.66 2.56 -1.13
CA ALA A 111 12.37 2.53 0.30
C ALA A 111 10.90 2.31 0.58
N LEU A 112 10.01 2.98 -0.15
CA LEU A 112 8.58 2.81 0.10
C LEU A 112 8.11 1.41 -0.31
N VAL A 113 8.68 0.86 -1.36
CA VAL A 113 8.34 -0.49 -1.80
C VAL A 113 8.81 -1.51 -0.76
N ALA A 114 10.03 -1.35 -0.25
CA ALA A 114 10.55 -2.25 0.78
C ALA A 114 9.71 -2.17 2.05
N ASP A 115 9.28 -0.95 2.42
CA ASP A 115 8.46 -0.76 3.61
C ASP A 115 7.10 -1.46 3.44
N ALA A 116 6.50 -1.37 2.26
CA ALA A 116 5.22 -2.03 2.01
C ALA A 116 5.34 -3.55 2.13
N LEU A 117 6.47 -4.10 1.72
CA LEU A 117 6.69 -5.54 1.71
C LEU A 117 7.25 -6.10 3.02
N ASP A 118 7.46 -5.23 4.01
CA ASP A 118 8.04 -5.66 5.28
C ASP A 118 7.00 -6.46 6.08
N GLN A 119 7.13 -7.77 6.05
CA GLN A 119 6.16 -8.64 6.69
C GLN A 119 6.54 -9.00 8.13
N THR A 120 7.53 -8.32 8.70
CA THR A 120 7.90 -8.52 10.09
C THR A 120 7.13 -7.61 11.04
N GLN A 121 6.45 -6.59 10.51
CA GLN A 121 5.66 -5.65 11.31
C GLN A 121 4.19 -6.00 11.26
N THR A 122 3.45 -5.57 12.27
CA THR A 122 2.01 -5.73 12.28
C THR A 122 1.35 -4.36 12.22
N SER A 123 0.13 -4.32 11.66
CA SER A 123 -0.64 -3.09 11.64
C SER A 123 -1.07 -2.70 13.04
N HIS A 124 -1.07 -1.41 13.29
CA HIS A 124 -1.67 -0.88 14.51
C HIS A 124 -3.10 -0.46 14.22
N THR A 125 -3.98 -0.75 15.11
CA THR A 125 -5.37 -0.37 14.96
C THR A 125 -5.73 0.77 15.88
#